data_b087bd593794ce831b136b61b94911a1
#
_entry.id   b087bd593794ce831b136b61b94911a1
#
_cell.length_a   1.000
_cell.length_b   1.000
_cell.length_c   1.000
_cell.angle_alpha   90.00
_cell.angle_beta   90.00
_cell.angle_gamma   90.00
#
_symmetry.space_group_name_H-M   'P 1'
#
loop_
_entity.id
_entity.type
_entity.pdbx_description
1 polymer ?
#
loop_
_entity_poly.entity_id
_entity_poly.type
_entity_poly.pdbx_seq_one_letter_code
_entity_poly.pdbx_strand_id
1 'polypeptide(L)'
;MGSHAALILDDQLEAVSFAEDVGRHNALDKAIRKAFMNRTLSKARILVLSSRISYELVQKAGRAHLPIIISASRPTALAVEMAKALNMTIAFSADESEVSVVCGENRIKRE
;
A
#
# COMPACT_ATOMS: atom_id res chain seq x y z
N MET A 1 1.58 20.85 8.93
CA MET A 1 0.54 20.47 8.10
C MET A 1 0.85 19.21 7.40
N GLY A 2 0.20 18.20 7.71
CA GLY A 2 0.53 16.92 7.14
C GLY A 2 -0.14 16.73 5.80
N SER A 3 0.60 16.30 4.81
CA SER A 3 0.01 15.69 3.64
C SER A 3 0.26 14.19 3.75
N HIS A 4 -0.55 13.44 3.03
CA HIS A 4 -0.40 12.00 2.95
C HIS A 4 0.26 11.65 1.63
N ALA A 5 1.06 10.58 1.64
CA ALA A 5 1.78 10.16 0.45
C ALA A 5 1.44 8.72 0.13
N ALA A 6 1.41 8.42 -1.16
CA ALA A 6 1.25 7.06 -1.67
C ALA A 6 2.32 6.83 -2.72
N LEU A 7 3.12 5.79 -2.52
CA LEU A 7 4.19 5.39 -3.42
C LEU A 7 3.88 4.00 -3.92
N ILE A 8 3.92 3.80 -5.22
CA ILE A 8 3.68 2.49 -5.82
C ILE A 8 5.00 2.00 -6.39
N LEU A 9 5.35 0.77 -6.05
CA LEU A 9 6.59 0.15 -6.49
C LEU A 9 6.29 -1.11 -7.31
N ASP A 10 7.22 -1.47 -8.19
CA ASP A 10 7.14 -2.74 -8.89
C ASP A 10 7.85 -3.83 -8.09
N ASP A 11 7.98 -5.03 -8.65
CA ASP A 11 8.60 -6.16 -7.96
C ASP A 11 10.11 -6.02 -7.84
N GLN A 12 10.69 -5.04 -8.52
CA GLN A 12 12.12 -4.72 -8.41
C GLN A 12 12.34 -3.59 -7.40
N LEU A 13 11.29 -3.17 -6.69
CA LEU A 13 11.30 -2.06 -5.74
C LEU A 13 11.59 -0.72 -6.37
N GLU A 14 11.31 -0.59 -7.67
CA GLU A 14 11.47 0.68 -8.35
C GLU A 14 10.15 1.44 -8.37
N ALA A 15 10.23 2.75 -8.30
CA ALA A 15 9.04 3.58 -8.22
C ALA A 15 8.28 3.56 -9.54
N VAL A 16 7.01 3.18 -9.46
CA VAL A 16 6.07 3.22 -10.57
C VAL A 16 5.34 4.55 -10.56
N SER A 17 5.00 5.03 -9.36
CA SER A 17 4.19 6.23 -9.23
C SER A 17 4.29 6.76 -7.81
N PHE A 18 4.11 8.07 -7.66
CA PHE A 18 4.11 8.73 -6.35
C PHE A 18 3.12 9.88 -6.38
N ALA A 19 2.39 10.08 -5.30
CA ALA A 19 1.47 11.20 -5.17
C ALA A 19 1.33 11.62 -3.73
N GLU A 20 1.01 12.90 -3.54
CA GLU A 20 0.73 13.46 -2.22
C GLU A 20 -0.59 14.20 -2.28
N ASP A 21 -1.28 14.23 -1.15
CA ASP A 21 -2.52 14.97 -1.00
C ASP A 21 -2.81 15.14 0.48
N VAL A 22 -3.63 16.13 0.83
CA VAL A 22 -4.06 16.28 2.22
C VAL A 22 -5.01 15.15 2.63
N GLY A 23 -5.66 14.49 1.67
CA GLY A 23 -6.51 13.33 1.93
C GLY A 23 -5.82 12.06 1.52
N ARG A 24 -5.76 11.06 2.43
CA ARG A 24 -5.07 9.81 2.14
C ARG A 24 -5.71 9.05 0.98
N HIS A 25 -7.04 9.11 0.85
CA HIS A 25 -7.72 8.47 -0.28
C HIS A 25 -7.36 9.15 -1.59
N ASN A 26 -7.24 10.47 -1.58
CA ASN A 26 -6.87 11.22 -2.77
C ASN A 26 -5.43 10.93 -3.17
N ALA A 27 -4.53 10.80 -2.19
CA ALA A 27 -3.14 10.46 -2.50
C ALA A 27 -3.05 9.12 -3.21
N LEU A 28 -3.79 8.12 -2.71
CA LEU A 28 -3.80 6.80 -3.35
C LEU A 28 -4.43 6.86 -4.74
N ASP A 29 -5.57 7.54 -4.87
CA ASP A 29 -6.24 7.66 -6.17
C ASP A 29 -5.35 8.34 -7.20
N LYS A 30 -4.63 9.39 -6.79
CA LYS A 30 -3.70 10.07 -7.68
C LYS A 30 -2.56 9.16 -8.12
N ALA A 31 -2.00 8.38 -7.19
CA ALA A 31 -0.88 7.48 -7.52
C ALA A 31 -1.34 6.41 -8.50
N ILE A 32 -2.52 5.83 -8.26
CA ILE A 32 -3.08 4.83 -9.17
C ILE A 32 -3.35 5.43 -10.55
N ARG A 33 -3.93 6.63 -10.57
CA ARG A 33 -4.23 7.30 -11.84
C ARG A 33 -2.96 7.58 -12.63
N LYS A 34 -1.91 8.06 -11.97
CA LYS A 34 -0.65 8.32 -12.65
C LYS A 34 -0.07 7.05 -13.26
N ALA A 35 -0.10 5.94 -12.52
CA ALA A 35 0.40 4.66 -13.02
C ALA A 35 -0.43 4.20 -14.20
N PHE A 36 -1.75 4.37 -14.12
CA PHE A 36 -2.65 3.99 -15.22
C PHE A 36 -2.37 4.84 -16.47
N MET A 37 -2.26 6.16 -16.30
CA MET A 37 -2.02 7.08 -17.41
C MET A 37 -0.66 6.83 -18.07
N ASN A 38 0.32 6.43 -17.30
CA ASN A 38 1.66 6.14 -17.84
C ASN A 38 1.79 4.71 -18.32
N ARG A 39 0.70 3.93 -18.27
CA ARG A 39 0.68 2.52 -18.71
C ARG A 39 1.65 1.65 -17.94
N THR A 40 1.85 1.98 -16.66
CA THR A 40 2.76 1.22 -15.79
C THR A 40 2.03 0.50 -14.68
N LEU A 41 0.70 0.61 -14.62
CA LEU A 41 -0.08 -0.01 -13.54
C LEU A 41 0.08 -1.53 -13.53
N SER A 42 0.26 -2.15 -14.68
CA SER A 42 0.45 -3.60 -14.74
C SER A 42 1.73 -4.06 -14.05
N LYS A 43 2.68 -3.18 -13.85
CA LYS A 43 3.93 -3.49 -13.15
C LYS A 43 3.82 -3.27 -11.65
N ALA A 44 2.77 -2.60 -11.20
CA ALA A 44 2.61 -2.22 -9.80
C ALA A 44 2.40 -3.46 -8.93
N ARG A 45 3.07 -3.51 -7.79
CA ARG A 45 2.99 -4.64 -6.87
C ARG A 45 2.86 -4.21 -5.42
N ILE A 46 3.53 -3.13 -5.04
CA ILE A 46 3.64 -2.72 -3.65
C ILE A 46 3.15 -1.30 -3.51
N LEU A 47 2.26 -1.09 -2.54
CA LEU A 47 1.77 0.24 -2.18
C LEU A 47 2.39 0.61 -0.84
N VAL A 48 3.09 1.74 -0.79
CA VAL A 48 3.65 2.27 0.45
C VAL A 48 2.87 3.52 0.82
N LEU A 49 2.31 3.53 2.01
CA LEU A 49 1.47 4.64 2.47
C LEU A 49 2.08 5.29 3.71
N SER A 50 1.99 6.61 3.79
CA SER A 50 2.37 7.34 4.98
C SER A 50 1.26 7.36 6.02
N SER A 51 0.04 7.03 5.61
CA SER A 51 -1.14 7.08 6.47
C SER A 51 -1.46 5.72 7.07
N ARG A 52 -2.42 5.72 8.02
CA ARG A 52 -2.99 4.48 8.53
C ARG A 52 -3.71 3.75 7.39
N ILE A 53 -3.67 2.44 7.43
CA ILE A 53 -4.36 1.62 6.44
C ILE A 53 -5.77 1.34 6.95
N SER A 54 -6.78 1.86 6.22
CA SER A 54 -8.19 1.58 6.48
C SER A 54 -8.69 0.51 5.52
N TYR A 55 -9.86 -0.07 5.81
CA TYR A 55 -10.39 -1.11 4.93
C TYR A 55 -10.71 -0.56 3.54
N GLU A 56 -11.09 0.70 3.45
CA GLU A 56 -11.38 1.32 2.17
C GLU A 56 -10.13 1.45 1.31
N LEU A 57 -8.99 1.77 1.94
CA LEU A 57 -7.72 1.81 1.21
C LEU A 57 -7.32 0.41 0.73
N VAL A 58 -7.60 -0.62 1.55
CA VAL A 58 -7.34 -2.00 1.14
C VAL A 58 -8.20 -2.36 -0.07
N GLN A 59 -9.49 -1.97 -0.06
CA GLN A 59 -10.36 -2.23 -1.19
C GLN A 59 -9.85 -1.56 -2.47
N LYS A 60 -9.43 -0.31 -2.36
CA LYS A 60 -8.89 0.42 -3.53
C LYS A 60 -7.63 -0.25 -4.07
N ALA A 61 -6.73 -0.63 -3.17
CA ALA A 61 -5.51 -1.33 -3.56
C ALA A 61 -5.83 -2.66 -4.23
N GLY A 62 -6.81 -3.39 -3.68
CA GLY A 62 -7.24 -4.65 -4.25
C GLY A 62 -7.79 -4.50 -5.66
N ARG A 63 -8.59 -3.47 -5.90
CA ARG A 63 -9.13 -3.20 -7.23
C ARG A 63 -8.03 -2.84 -8.22
N ALA A 64 -6.97 -2.21 -7.75
CA ALA A 64 -5.83 -1.84 -8.59
C ALA A 64 -4.80 -2.97 -8.71
N HIS A 65 -5.08 -4.12 -8.09
CA HIS A 65 -4.20 -5.30 -8.12
C HIS A 65 -2.85 -5.04 -7.47
N LEU A 66 -2.87 -4.35 -6.32
CA LEU A 66 -1.70 -4.09 -5.51
C LEU A 66 -1.72 -5.06 -4.33
N PRO A 67 -1.07 -6.20 -4.41
CA PRO A 67 -1.22 -7.25 -3.40
C PRO A 67 -0.52 -6.98 -2.08
N ILE A 68 0.38 -6.02 -2.03
CA ILE A 68 1.18 -5.74 -0.83
C ILE A 68 1.02 -4.27 -0.44
N ILE A 69 0.68 -4.02 0.82
CA ILE A 69 0.58 -2.67 1.36
C ILE A 69 1.52 -2.55 2.55
N ILE A 70 2.36 -1.53 2.53
CA ILE A 70 3.28 -1.23 3.61
C ILE A 70 2.98 0.18 4.11
N SER A 71 2.91 0.36 5.41
CA SER A 71 2.59 1.66 5.99
C SER A 71 3.50 1.96 7.18
N ALA A 72 3.66 3.24 7.47
CA ALA A 72 4.34 3.69 8.69
C ALA A 72 3.44 3.59 9.92
N SER A 73 2.14 3.33 9.71
CA SER A 73 1.17 3.28 10.80
C SER A 73 0.47 1.94 10.84
N ARG A 74 0.01 1.57 12.04
CA ARG A 74 -0.70 0.32 12.26
C ARG A 74 -2.02 0.31 11.48
N PRO A 75 -2.38 -0.80 10.83
CA PRO A 75 -3.68 -0.89 10.14
C PRO A 75 -4.84 -1.03 11.13
N THR A 76 -6.04 -0.69 10.68
CA THR A 76 -7.24 -0.93 11.47
C THR A 76 -7.57 -2.43 11.44
N ALA A 77 -8.35 -2.89 12.43
CA ALA A 77 -8.77 -4.30 12.46
C ALA A 77 -9.56 -4.68 11.22
N LEU A 78 -10.45 -3.78 10.76
CA LEU A 78 -11.23 -4.04 9.55
C LEU A 78 -10.35 -4.14 8.30
N ALA A 79 -9.29 -3.32 8.26
CA ALA A 79 -8.35 -3.39 7.13
C ALA A 79 -7.67 -4.76 7.08
N VAL A 80 -7.28 -5.28 8.23
CA VAL A 80 -6.64 -6.60 8.29
C VAL A 80 -7.59 -7.69 7.81
N GLU A 81 -8.86 -7.63 8.27
CA GLU A 81 -9.86 -8.60 7.85
C GLU A 81 -10.11 -8.54 6.34
N MET A 82 -10.20 -7.32 5.79
CA MET A 82 -10.39 -7.15 4.36
C MET A 82 -9.20 -7.71 3.57
N ALA A 83 -7.99 -7.43 4.03
CA ALA A 83 -6.79 -7.92 3.37
C ALA A 83 -6.73 -9.43 3.36
N LYS A 84 -7.12 -10.07 4.48
CA LYS A 84 -7.17 -11.53 4.54
C LYS A 84 -8.19 -12.08 3.55
N ALA A 85 -9.35 -11.45 3.47
CA ALA A 85 -10.40 -11.87 2.55
C ALA A 85 -9.97 -11.74 1.09
N LEU A 86 -9.15 -10.75 0.78
CA LEU A 86 -8.66 -10.50 -0.57
C LEU A 86 -7.29 -11.15 -0.85
N ASN A 87 -6.79 -11.92 0.11
CA ASN A 87 -5.49 -12.60 0.00
C ASN A 87 -4.35 -11.61 -0.24
N MET A 88 -4.38 -10.50 0.49
CA MET A 88 -3.36 -9.46 0.38
C MET A 88 -2.42 -9.49 1.57
N THR A 89 -1.29 -8.83 1.43
CA THR A 89 -0.27 -8.74 2.48
C THR A 89 -0.24 -7.33 3.03
N ILE A 90 -0.27 -7.20 4.36
CA ILE A 90 -0.11 -5.92 5.03
C ILE A 90 1.07 -6.01 5.98
N ALA A 91 1.94 -5.01 5.90
CA ALA A 91 3.04 -4.84 6.83
C ALA A 91 3.07 -3.39 7.28
N PHE A 92 3.60 -3.14 8.46
CA PHE A 92 3.79 -1.77 8.91
C PHE A 92 5.07 -1.68 9.74
N SER A 93 5.60 -0.47 9.84
CA SER A 93 6.80 -0.20 10.60
C SER A 93 6.52 0.98 11.53
N ALA A 94 6.34 0.68 12.82
CA ALA A 94 6.07 1.72 13.81
C ALA A 94 7.34 2.51 14.11
N ASP A 95 8.50 1.91 13.91
CA ASP A 95 9.79 2.59 14.04
C ASP A 95 10.76 2.00 13.03
N GLU A 96 11.97 2.56 12.98
CA GLU A 96 12.93 2.19 11.94
C GLU A 96 13.53 0.80 12.12
N SER A 97 13.39 0.21 13.30
CA SER A 97 14.09 -1.03 13.61
C SER A 97 13.31 -2.29 13.26
N GLU A 98 11.99 -2.19 13.11
CA GLU A 98 11.16 -3.38 12.91
C GLU A 98 10.05 -3.16 11.92
N VAL A 99 9.81 -4.20 11.13
CA VAL A 99 8.65 -4.27 10.24
C VAL A 99 7.81 -5.45 10.69
N SER A 100 6.54 -5.19 10.98
CA SER A 100 5.61 -6.23 11.41
C SER A 100 4.72 -6.62 10.24
N VAL A 101 4.72 -7.90 9.89
CA VAL A 101 3.84 -8.43 8.86
C VAL A 101 2.58 -8.92 9.55
N VAL A 102 1.45 -8.31 9.22
CA VAL A 102 0.18 -8.56 9.89
C VAL A 102 -0.58 -9.72 9.26
N CYS A 103 -0.53 -9.83 7.94
CA CYS A 103 -1.17 -10.94 7.23
C CYS A 103 -0.47 -11.14 5.89
N GLY A 104 -0.68 -12.32 5.30
CA GLY A 104 -0.11 -12.62 3.98
C GLY A 104 1.39 -12.81 4.00
N GLU A 105 1.95 -13.37 5.06
CA GLU A 105 3.39 -13.51 5.23
C GLU A 105 4.07 -14.32 4.13
N ASN A 106 3.32 -15.19 3.48
CA ASN A 106 3.87 -16.06 2.45
C ASN A 106 4.40 -15.31 1.22
N ARG A 107 4.04 -14.03 1.07
CA ARG A 107 4.57 -13.23 -0.05
C ARG A 107 5.90 -12.60 0.26
N ILE A 108 6.32 -12.61 1.52
CA ILE A 108 7.52 -11.93 1.94
C ILE A 108 8.58 -12.96 2.28
N LYS A 109 9.72 -12.85 1.61
CA LYS A 109 10.84 -13.75 1.91
C LYS A 109 11.61 -13.21 3.09
N ARG A 110 11.89 -14.09 4.04
CA ARG A 110 12.71 -13.75 5.18
C ARG A 110 14.02 -14.50 5.03
N GLU A 111 15.08 -13.76 5.14
CA GLU A 111 16.40 -14.37 5.08
C GLU A 111 17.18 -14.13 6.33
#